data_9831680e489408e001a6ab5cbbf51e73
#
_entry.id   9831680e489408e001a6ab5cbbf51e73
#
_cell.length_a   1.000
_cell.length_b   1.000
_cell.length_c   1.000
_cell.angle_alpha   90.00
_cell.angle_beta   90.00
_cell.angle_gamma   90.00
#
_symmetry.space_group_name_H-M   'P 1'
#
loop_
_entity.id
_entity.type
_entity.pdbx_description
1 polymer ?
#
loop_
_entity_poly.entity_id
_entity_poly.type
_entity_poly.pdbx_seq_one_letter_code
_entity_poly.pdbx_strand_id
1 'polypeptide(L)'
;MSKSVLDGSTLTGIRVVDVGDRLATAWCSRLLADYGADVVLVESDRGHLARRLPPFDGSGQSLMARYVLANKKSVGREAADQLIDVADVIVTSRSDGARLFEQNQNAVVCAITPYGQTGELKDYLGNDLTAYARSGWAHCNGLLGRPPLKGSGYQASYQAGTLAFGGVVAALIEKFAKDGSGQLIDISEWETLVSTSSPTPLRYQYSDFLWQRRR
;
A
#
# COMPACT_ATOMS: atom_id res chain seq x y z
N MET A 1 33.81 -18.61 6.68
CA MET A 1 33.04 -17.35 6.67
C MET A 1 31.66 -17.68 6.10
N SER A 2 30.66 -17.77 6.96
CA SER A 2 29.28 -18.00 6.55
C SER A 2 28.81 -16.74 5.82
N LYS A 3 28.57 -16.79 4.51
CA LYS A 3 27.80 -15.76 3.80
C LYS A 3 26.45 -15.69 4.51
N SER A 4 26.06 -14.52 5.01
CA SER A 4 24.74 -14.33 5.60
C SER A 4 23.70 -14.66 4.53
N VAL A 5 22.62 -15.30 4.91
CA VAL A 5 21.49 -15.65 3.99
C VAL A 5 20.92 -14.40 3.32
N LEU A 6 21.30 -13.21 3.78
CA LEU A 6 20.88 -11.90 3.24
C LEU A 6 21.81 -11.35 2.14
N ASP A 7 23.00 -11.96 1.93
CA ASP A 7 23.89 -11.61 0.82
C ASP A 7 23.35 -12.20 -0.49
N GLY A 8 22.32 -11.63 -1.03
CA GLY A 8 21.70 -12.06 -2.28
C GLY A 8 20.17 -11.98 -2.28
N SER A 9 19.57 -11.16 -1.39
CA SER A 9 18.14 -10.94 -1.47
C SER A 9 17.77 -10.20 -2.77
N THR A 10 16.61 -10.50 -3.30
CA THR A 10 16.17 -10.16 -4.67
C THR A 10 16.21 -8.66 -4.97
N LEU A 11 15.96 -7.79 -3.97
CA LEU A 11 15.92 -6.34 -4.11
C LEU A 11 17.13 -5.62 -3.50
N THR A 12 18.24 -6.35 -3.27
CA THR A 12 19.48 -5.74 -2.79
C THR A 12 19.95 -4.63 -3.74
N GLY A 13 20.26 -3.46 -3.19
CA GLY A 13 20.69 -2.29 -3.96
C GLY A 13 19.55 -1.37 -4.43
N ILE A 14 18.29 -1.76 -4.26
CA ILE A 14 17.14 -0.91 -4.57
C ILE A 14 16.86 0.04 -3.39
N ARG A 15 16.82 1.35 -3.66
CA ARG A 15 16.53 2.42 -2.70
C ARG A 15 15.06 2.80 -2.78
N VAL A 16 14.34 2.62 -1.69
CA VAL A 16 12.91 2.91 -1.58
C VAL A 16 12.67 4.06 -0.59
N VAL A 17 11.93 5.05 -1.01
CA VAL A 17 11.49 6.18 -0.16
C VAL A 17 9.98 6.08 0.02
N ASP A 18 9.55 5.84 1.26
CA ASP A 18 8.13 5.81 1.65
C ASP A 18 7.76 7.17 2.27
N VAL A 19 7.04 8.00 1.52
CA VAL A 19 6.51 9.30 1.99
C VAL A 19 5.02 9.21 2.37
N GLY A 20 4.46 8.01 2.34
CA GLY A 20 3.06 7.76 2.68
C GLY A 20 2.80 7.76 4.19
N ASP A 21 1.56 8.02 4.56
CA ASP A 21 1.07 7.95 5.95
C ASP A 21 -0.18 7.05 6.05
N ARG A 22 -0.18 5.94 5.33
CA ARG A 22 -1.26 4.94 5.36
C ARG A 22 -0.70 3.54 5.60
N LEU A 23 -1.53 2.65 6.14
CA LEU A 23 -1.13 1.25 6.34
C LEU A 23 -0.80 0.54 5.03
N ALA A 24 -1.47 0.90 3.93
CA ALA A 24 -1.22 0.30 2.63
C ALA A 24 0.19 0.61 2.10
N THR A 25 0.65 1.88 2.22
CA THR A 25 2.02 2.25 1.85
C THR A 25 3.04 1.59 2.77
N ALA A 26 2.76 1.61 4.07
CA ALA A 26 3.63 0.95 5.06
C ALA A 26 3.75 -0.56 4.79
N TRP A 27 2.69 -1.23 4.36
CA TRP A 27 2.73 -2.65 4.02
C TRP A 27 3.48 -2.91 2.73
N CYS A 28 3.24 -2.13 1.67
CA CYS A 28 3.98 -2.22 0.41
C CYS A 28 5.49 -2.09 0.64
N SER A 29 5.91 -1.00 1.28
CA SER A 29 7.32 -0.74 1.54
C SER A 29 7.93 -1.71 2.56
N ARG A 30 7.13 -2.30 3.48
CA ARG A 30 7.57 -3.40 4.33
C ARG A 30 7.91 -4.64 3.50
N LEU A 31 7.08 -5.04 2.56
CA LEU A 31 7.37 -6.17 1.68
C LEU A 31 8.64 -5.92 0.87
N LEU A 32 8.83 -4.70 0.33
CA LEU A 32 10.07 -4.34 -0.38
C LEU A 32 11.31 -4.49 0.52
N ALA A 33 11.21 -4.04 1.79
CA ALA A 33 12.28 -4.19 2.78
C ALA A 33 12.56 -5.66 3.12
N ASP A 34 11.53 -6.49 3.27
CA ASP A 34 11.67 -7.92 3.58
C ASP A 34 12.36 -8.69 2.43
N TYR A 35 12.24 -8.20 1.19
CA TYR A 35 12.97 -8.71 0.03
C TYR A 35 14.32 -8.01 -0.20
N GLY A 36 14.80 -7.19 0.73
CA GLY A 36 16.16 -6.67 0.78
C GLY A 36 16.38 -5.27 0.20
N ALA A 37 15.32 -4.55 -0.15
CA ALA A 37 15.45 -3.14 -0.51
C ALA A 37 15.87 -2.29 0.69
N ASP A 38 16.65 -1.24 0.44
CA ASP A 38 16.98 -0.21 1.45
C ASP A 38 15.83 0.80 1.55
N VAL A 39 14.97 0.63 2.55
CA VAL A 39 13.75 1.41 2.71
C VAL A 39 13.91 2.50 3.75
N VAL A 40 13.67 3.74 3.35
CA VAL A 40 13.62 4.92 4.22
C VAL A 40 12.18 5.43 4.29
N LEU A 41 11.62 5.42 5.50
CA LEU A 41 10.32 6.02 5.81
C LEU A 41 10.52 7.49 6.20
N VAL A 42 9.84 8.39 5.50
CA VAL A 42 9.81 9.82 5.80
C VAL A 42 8.60 10.12 6.68
N GLU A 43 8.85 10.50 7.91
CA GLU A 43 7.79 10.75 8.90
C GLU A 43 7.59 12.25 9.16
N SER A 44 6.35 12.61 9.49
CA SER A 44 6.06 13.92 10.08
C SER A 44 6.47 13.96 11.55
N ASP A 45 6.46 15.16 12.16
CA ASP A 45 6.69 15.35 13.59
C ASP A 45 5.77 14.51 14.49
N ARG A 46 4.59 14.16 13.97
CA ARG A 46 3.63 13.27 14.65
C ARG A 46 3.93 11.78 14.46
N GLY A 47 4.94 11.43 13.70
CA GLY A 47 5.24 10.08 13.27
C GLY A 47 4.22 9.52 12.27
N HIS A 48 4.46 8.33 11.77
CA HIS A 48 3.54 7.59 10.89
C HIS A 48 2.26 7.18 11.63
N LEU A 49 1.11 7.14 10.93
CA LEU A 49 -0.20 6.75 11.48
C LEU A 49 -0.15 5.45 12.29
N ALA A 50 0.57 4.45 11.83
CA ALA A 50 0.68 3.16 12.50
C ALA A 50 1.17 3.27 13.96
N ARG A 51 1.97 4.28 14.30
CA ARG A 51 2.48 4.47 15.66
C ARG A 51 1.38 4.81 16.69
N ARG A 52 0.22 5.23 16.20
CA ARG A 52 -0.96 5.59 17.00
C ARG A 52 -2.07 4.54 16.98
N LEU A 53 -1.85 3.42 16.30
CA LEU A 53 -2.84 2.33 16.21
C LEU A 53 -2.60 1.25 17.27
N PRO A 54 -3.66 0.76 17.92
CA PRO A 54 -3.56 -0.37 18.85
C PRO A 54 -3.27 -1.68 18.08
N PRO A 55 -2.86 -2.74 18.81
CA PRO A 55 -2.63 -2.78 20.25
C PRO A 55 -1.30 -2.14 20.65
N PHE A 56 -1.23 -1.71 21.90
CA PHE A 56 0.00 -1.14 22.48
C PHE A 56 0.64 -2.14 23.46
N ASP A 57 1.95 -2.13 23.53
CA ASP A 57 2.70 -2.91 24.53
C ASP A 57 2.74 -2.20 25.90
N GLY A 58 3.39 -2.82 26.89
CA GLY A 58 3.48 -2.26 28.23
C GLY A 58 4.25 -0.95 28.35
N SER A 59 4.99 -0.54 27.31
CA SER A 59 5.69 0.76 27.22
C SER A 59 4.87 1.81 26.46
N GLY A 60 3.68 1.49 25.97
CA GLY A 60 2.84 2.37 25.17
C GLY A 60 3.21 2.43 23.68
N GLN A 61 4.08 1.53 23.21
CA GLN A 61 4.44 1.46 21.80
C GLN A 61 3.45 0.62 21.00
N SER A 62 3.07 1.08 19.81
CA SER A 62 2.16 0.36 18.92
C SER A 62 2.80 -0.92 18.36
N LEU A 63 2.18 -2.06 18.62
CA LEU A 63 2.58 -3.33 18.00
C LEU A 63 2.26 -3.35 16.49
N MET A 64 1.23 -2.59 16.06
CA MET A 64 0.95 -2.39 14.65
C MET A 64 2.13 -1.71 13.95
N ALA A 65 2.66 -0.64 14.53
CA ALA A 65 3.84 0.04 13.98
C ALA A 65 5.06 -0.89 13.93
N ARG A 66 5.32 -1.64 15.00
CA ARG A 66 6.43 -2.62 15.03
C ARG A 66 6.28 -3.66 13.92
N TYR A 67 5.06 -4.02 13.57
CA TYR A 67 4.78 -4.98 12.51
C TYR A 67 4.94 -4.37 11.12
N VAL A 68 4.26 -3.26 10.79
CA VAL A 68 4.24 -2.74 9.41
C VAL A 68 5.43 -1.84 9.06
N LEU A 69 6.17 -1.32 10.06
CA LEU A 69 7.34 -0.47 9.84
C LEU A 69 8.67 -1.19 10.06
N ALA A 70 8.66 -2.49 10.33
CA ALA A 70 9.89 -3.25 10.53
C ALA A 70 10.77 -3.24 9.26
N ASN A 71 12.08 -3.40 9.46
CA ASN A 71 13.11 -3.41 8.42
C ASN A 71 13.26 -2.09 7.64
N LYS A 72 12.73 -0.97 8.18
CA LYS A 72 12.86 0.36 7.58
C LYS A 72 13.70 1.27 8.45
N LYS A 73 14.42 2.18 7.81
CA LYS A 73 15.00 3.36 8.45
C LYS A 73 13.93 4.45 8.52
N SER A 74 14.04 5.38 9.47
CA SER A 74 13.11 6.50 9.60
C SER A 74 13.86 7.82 9.67
N VAL A 75 13.34 8.83 8.98
CA VAL A 75 13.88 10.20 8.94
C VAL A 75 12.73 11.22 8.99
N GLY A 76 13.06 12.45 9.37
CA GLY A 76 12.14 13.57 9.32
C GLY A 76 11.87 14.07 7.90
N ARG A 77 10.87 14.94 7.75
CA ARG A 77 10.42 15.47 6.44
C ARG A 77 11.44 16.33 5.73
N GLU A 78 12.37 16.92 6.46
CA GLU A 78 13.43 17.78 5.93
C GLU A 78 14.37 17.04 4.96
N ALA A 79 14.47 15.72 5.09
CA ALA A 79 15.29 14.90 4.20
C ALA A 79 14.53 14.41 2.94
N ALA A 80 13.22 14.69 2.82
CA ALA A 80 12.38 14.09 1.80
C ALA A 80 12.86 14.36 0.37
N ASP A 81 13.07 15.62 0.00
CA ASP A 81 13.40 15.99 -1.38
C ASP A 81 14.74 15.36 -1.83
N GLN A 82 15.76 15.41 -0.99
CA GLN A 82 17.06 14.80 -1.31
C GLN A 82 16.97 13.28 -1.48
N LEU A 83 16.12 12.62 -0.71
CA LEU A 83 15.91 11.18 -0.82
C LEU A 83 15.09 10.81 -2.08
N ILE A 84 14.07 11.60 -2.40
CA ILE A 84 13.24 11.42 -3.60
C ILE A 84 14.10 11.52 -4.88
N ASP A 85 15.02 12.47 -4.95
CA ASP A 85 15.87 12.70 -6.13
C ASP A 85 16.77 11.51 -6.47
N VAL A 86 17.10 10.69 -5.47
CA VAL A 86 18.00 9.54 -5.65
C VAL A 86 17.31 8.19 -5.48
N ALA A 87 16.00 8.17 -5.28
CA ALA A 87 15.23 6.94 -5.09
C ALA A 87 15.09 6.14 -6.38
N ASP A 88 15.07 4.82 -6.26
CA ASP A 88 14.69 3.90 -7.33
C ASP A 88 13.18 3.63 -7.31
N VAL A 89 12.59 3.69 -6.10
CA VAL A 89 11.15 3.54 -5.86
C VAL A 89 10.67 4.61 -4.87
N ILE A 90 9.53 5.23 -5.16
CA ILE A 90 8.86 6.18 -4.27
C ILE A 90 7.45 5.65 -3.98
N VAL A 91 7.09 5.49 -2.72
CA VAL A 91 5.75 5.07 -2.29
C VAL A 91 5.05 6.24 -1.61
N THR A 92 3.86 6.61 -2.08
CA THR A 92 3.08 7.72 -1.52
C THR A 92 1.62 7.31 -1.26
N SER A 93 0.98 7.98 -0.31
CA SER A 93 -0.46 7.83 -0.03
C SER A 93 -1.29 9.04 -0.47
N ARG A 94 -0.69 9.96 -1.22
CA ARG A 94 -1.29 11.21 -1.64
C ARG A 94 -1.57 11.22 -3.14
N SER A 95 -2.43 12.15 -3.56
CA SER A 95 -2.70 12.41 -4.98
C SER A 95 -1.58 13.22 -5.66
N ASP A 96 -0.35 13.11 -5.16
CA ASP A 96 0.84 13.81 -5.66
C ASP A 96 1.79 12.91 -6.47
N GLY A 97 1.34 11.73 -6.87
CA GLY A 97 2.16 10.78 -7.61
C GLY A 97 2.73 11.35 -8.91
N ALA A 98 1.93 12.11 -9.66
CA ALA A 98 2.40 12.77 -10.88
C ALA A 98 3.53 13.78 -10.60
N ARG A 99 3.38 14.62 -9.55
CA ARG A 99 4.43 15.56 -9.13
C ARG A 99 5.73 14.86 -8.73
N LEU A 100 5.62 13.78 -7.96
CA LEU A 100 6.78 12.98 -7.55
C LEU A 100 7.46 12.32 -8.76
N PHE A 101 6.67 11.88 -9.73
CA PHE A 101 7.21 11.33 -10.98
C PHE A 101 7.88 12.40 -11.84
N GLU A 102 7.33 13.62 -11.91
CA GLU A 102 7.98 14.75 -12.57
C GLU A 102 9.33 15.12 -11.90
N GLN A 103 9.39 15.05 -10.57
CA GLN A 103 10.61 15.30 -9.80
C GLN A 103 11.70 14.25 -10.06
N ASN A 104 11.33 12.97 -10.15
CA ASN A 104 12.28 11.88 -10.46
C ASN A 104 11.69 10.90 -11.48
N GLN A 105 11.86 11.19 -12.75
CA GLN A 105 11.36 10.38 -13.88
C GLN A 105 12.07 9.01 -14.01
N ASN A 106 13.15 8.81 -13.29
CA ASN A 106 13.83 7.52 -13.25
C ASN A 106 13.28 6.60 -12.16
N ALA A 107 12.52 7.12 -11.19
CA ALA A 107 11.93 6.31 -10.14
C ALA A 107 10.64 5.60 -10.60
N VAL A 108 10.38 4.43 -10.04
CA VAL A 108 9.04 3.84 -10.02
C VAL A 108 8.26 4.53 -8.89
N VAL A 109 7.27 5.33 -9.24
CA VAL A 109 6.39 6.00 -8.26
C VAL A 109 5.13 5.18 -8.08
N CYS A 110 4.84 4.74 -6.87
CA CYS A 110 3.64 3.99 -6.53
C CYS A 110 2.77 4.81 -5.58
N ALA A 111 1.64 5.30 -6.07
CA ALA A 111 0.65 6.01 -5.28
C ALA A 111 -0.47 5.05 -4.85
N ILE A 112 -0.69 4.92 -3.54
CA ILE A 112 -1.71 4.05 -2.96
C ILE A 112 -2.70 4.92 -2.20
N THR A 113 -3.87 5.14 -2.80
CA THR A 113 -4.91 6.04 -2.28
C THR A 113 -6.21 5.29 -2.03
N PRO A 114 -7.18 5.87 -1.31
CA PRO A 114 -8.45 5.19 -1.08
C PRO A 114 -9.21 4.84 -2.36
N TYR A 115 -9.17 5.74 -3.36
CA TYR A 115 -10.02 5.63 -4.56
C TYR A 115 -9.29 5.89 -5.88
N GLY A 116 -7.95 5.86 -5.90
CA GLY A 116 -7.14 6.19 -7.07
C GLY A 116 -6.89 7.70 -7.23
N GLN A 117 -6.05 8.06 -8.18
CA GLN A 117 -5.69 9.45 -8.50
C GLN A 117 -6.56 10.04 -9.61
N THR A 118 -7.41 9.22 -10.24
CA THR A 118 -8.29 9.61 -11.35
C THR A 118 -9.75 9.27 -11.03
N GLY A 119 -10.67 9.74 -11.86
CA GLY A 119 -12.09 9.48 -11.71
C GLY A 119 -12.80 10.38 -10.68
N GLU A 120 -14.09 10.14 -10.51
CA GLU A 120 -15.00 11.00 -9.71
C GLU A 120 -14.68 10.98 -8.21
N LEU A 121 -14.05 9.92 -7.72
CA LEU A 121 -13.81 9.69 -6.30
C LEU A 121 -12.41 10.09 -5.83
N LYS A 122 -11.54 10.54 -6.73
CA LYS A 122 -10.13 10.80 -6.43
C LYS A 122 -9.88 11.72 -5.24
N ASP A 123 -10.76 12.70 -5.02
CA ASP A 123 -10.65 13.72 -3.97
C ASP A 123 -11.43 13.35 -2.70
N TYR A 124 -12.09 12.18 -2.69
CA TYR A 124 -12.85 11.74 -1.51
C TYR A 124 -11.91 11.22 -0.41
N LEU A 125 -12.22 11.62 0.81
CA LEU A 125 -11.56 11.04 1.97
C LEU A 125 -12.03 9.59 2.17
N GLY A 126 -11.07 8.72 2.43
CA GLY A 126 -11.34 7.30 2.65
C GLY A 126 -10.36 6.65 3.62
N ASN A 127 -10.79 5.53 4.14
CA ASN A 127 -9.99 4.66 4.98
C ASN A 127 -10.32 3.19 4.69
N ASP A 128 -9.67 2.26 5.38
CA ASP A 128 -9.88 0.81 5.20
C ASP A 128 -11.36 0.41 5.32
N LEU A 129 -12.11 1.00 6.27
CA LEU A 129 -13.52 0.68 6.45
C LEU A 129 -14.38 1.16 5.27
N THR A 130 -14.15 2.38 4.79
CA THR A 130 -14.93 2.94 3.67
C THR A 130 -14.62 2.23 2.36
N ALA A 131 -13.36 1.86 2.10
CA ALA A 131 -12.98 1.05 0.96
C ALA A 131 -13.60 -0.35 1.03
N TYR A 132 -13.59 -0.99 2.21
CA TYR A 132 -14.21 -2.28 2.45
C TYR A 132 -15.74 -2.24 2.24
N ALA A 133 -16.41 -1.22 2.75
CA ALA A 133 -17.86 -1.08 2.60
C ALA A 133 -18.24 -0.84 1.13
N ARG A 134 -17.52 0.07 0.45
CA ARG A 134 -17.82 0.46 -0.93
C ARG A 134 -17.50 -0.64 -1.95
N SER A 135 -16.56 -1.54 -1.67
CA SER A 135 -16.22 -2.66 -2.54
C SER A 135 -17.29 -3.75 -2.62
N GLY A 136 -18.32 -3.71 -1.77
CA GLY A 136 -19.34 -4.75 -1.67
C GLY A 136 -19.00 -5.86 -0.67
N TRP A 137 -17.76 -5.94 -0.17
CA TRP A 137 -17.38 -6.95 0.82
C TRP A 137 -18.21 -6.90 2.09
N ALA A 138 -18.53 -5.69 2.57
CA ALA A 138 -19.40 -5.51 3.74
C ALA A 138 -20.82 -6.07 3.51
N HIS A 139 -21.34 -5.98 2.28
CA HIS A 139 -22.64 -6.55 1.93
C HIS A 139 -22.67 -8.07 2.12
N CYS A 140 -21.58 -8.75 1.81
CA CYS A 140 -21.47 -10.21 1.89
C CYS A 140 -21.10 -10.71 3.29
N ASN A 141 -20.63 -9.85 4.19
CA ASN A 141 -20.10 -10.24 5.50
C ASN A 141 -21.07 -9.93 6.64
N GLY A 142 -21.34 -10.94 7.47
CA GLY A 142 -22.24 -10.85 8.62
C GLY A 142 -23.46 -11.76 8.52
N LEU A 143 -24.41 -11.56 9.42
CA LEU A 143 -25.67 -12.32 9.49
C LEU A 143 -26.79 -11.58 8.78
N LEU A 144 -27.73 -12.32 8.19
CA LEU A 144 -28.94 -11.75 7.61
C LEU A 144 -29.76 -11.03 8.67
N GLY A 145 -30.27 -9.83 8.34
CA GLY A 145 -31.04 -9.00 9.29
C GLY A 145 -30.21 -8.26 10.34
N ARG A 146 -28.88 -8.39 10.32
CA ARG A 146 -27.97 -7.63 11.18
C ARG A 146 -27.16 -6.62 10.35
N PRO A 147 -26.61 -5.56 10.98
CA PRO A 147 -25.66 -4.68 10.30
C PRO A 147 -24.49 -5.48 9.69
N PRO A 148 -23.90 -4.99 8.58
CA PRO A 148 -22.71 -5.59 8.00
C PRO A 148 -21.55 -5.63 9.00
N LEU A 149 -20.71 -6.65 8.89
CA LEU A 149 -19.47 -6.74 9.66
C LEU A 149 -18.29 -6.31 8.79
N LYS A 150 -17.39 -5.55 9.38
CA LYS A 150 -16.06 -5.30 8.80
C LYS A 150 -15.25 -6.59 8.83
N GLY A 151 -14.43 -6.83 7.80
CA GLY A 151 -13.41 -7.88 7.84
C GLY A 151 -12.40 -7.62 8.97
N SER A 152 -11.81 -8.68 9.49
CA SER A 152 -10.79 -8.56 10.54
C SER A 152 -9.56 -7.78 10.06
N GLY A 153 -8.97 -6.98 10.92
CA GLY A 153 -7.78 -6.16 10.62
C GLY A 153 -8.07 -5.07 9.58
N TYR A 154 -7.08 -4.81 8.74
CA TYR A 154 -7.07 -3.75 7.72
C TYR A 154 -6.97 -4.36 6.33
N GLN A 155 -8.04 -5.03 5.88
CA GLN A 155 -8.05 -5.84 4.66
C GLN A 155 -7.81 -5.02 3.39
N ALA A 156 -8.44 -3.85 3.27
CA ALA A 156 -8.23 -2.98 2.12
C ALA A 156 -6.78 -2.54 2.02
N SER A 157 -6.20 -2.10 3.13
CA SER A 157 -4.82 -1.62 3.18
C SER A 157 -3.80 -2.72 2.91
N TYR A 158 -3.98 -3.93 3.48
CA TYR A 158 -3.05 -5.04 3.24
C TYR A 158 -3.12 -5.55 1.79
N GLN A 159 -4.33 -5.70 1.23
CA GLN A 159 -4.48 -6.15 -0.14
C GLN A 159 -3.94 -5.13 -1.14
N ALA A 160 -4.24 -3.84 -0.95
CA ALA A 160 -3.71 -2.78 -1.80
C ALA A 160 -2.18 -2.69 -1.72
N GLY A 161 -1.61 -2.77 -0.51
CA GLY A 161 -0.15 -2.76 -0.33
C GLY A 161 0.53 -3.99 -0.95
N THR A 162 -0.12 -5.16 -0.93
CA THR A 162 0.40 -6.36 -1.59
C THR A 162 0.33 -6.25 -3.11
N LEU A 163 -0.78 -5.73 -3.66
CA LEU A 163 -0.91 -5.47 -5.10
C LEU A 163 0.11 -4.43 -5.56
N ALA A 164 0.29 -3.36 -4.79
CA ALA A 164 1.27 -2.32 -5.03
C ALA A 164 2.71 -2.88 -5.06
N PHE A 165 3.06 -3.75 -4.11
CA PHE A 165 4.34 -4.46 -4.13
C PHE A 165 4.55 -5.22 -5.44
N GLY A 166 3.55 -5.99 -5.89
CA GLY A 166 3.61 -6.71 -7.18
C GLY A 166 3.78 -5.76 -8.37
N GLY A 167 3.05 -4.64 -8.39
CA GLY A 167 3.18 -3.61 -9.42
C GLY A 167 4.57 -2.96 -9.46
N VAL A 168 5.12 -2.62 -8.28
CA VAL A 168 6.48 -2.06 -8.17
C VAL A 168 7.52 -3.05 -8.69
N VAL A 169 7.43 -4.32 -8.31
CA VAL A 169 8.38 -5.36 -8.79
C VAL A 169 8.27 -5.51 -10.31
N ALA A 170 7.06 -5.54 -10.87
CA ALA A 170 6.86 -5.63 -12.32
C ALA A 170 7.47 -4.42 -13.06
N ALA A 171 7.26 -3.20 -12.56
CA ALA A 171 7.85 -1.98 -13.12
C ALA A 171 9.39 -1.96 -13.02
N LEU A 172 9.95 -2.45 -11.92
CA LEU A 172 11.41 -2.60 -11.77
C LEU A 172 11.97 -3.62 -12.78
N ILE A 173 11.29 -4.75 -12.99
CA ILE A 173 11.70 -5.75 -13.99
C ILE A 173 11.70 -5.10 -15.39
N GLU A 174 10.65 -4.37 -15.76
CA GLU A 174 10.59 -3.69 -17.04
C GLU A 174 11.71 -2.64 -17.17
N LYS A 175 11.92 -1.81 -16.15
CA LYS A 175 12.98 -0.81 -16.12
C LYS A 175 14.36 -1.42 -16.37
N PHE A 176 14.71 -2.49 -15.67
CA PHE A 176 16.03 -3.12 -15.81
C PHE A 176 16.18 -3.95 -17.07
N ALA A 177 15.11 -4.56 -17.60
CA ALA A 177 15.16 -5.38 -18.80
C ALA A 177 15.23 -4.58 -20.09
N LYS A 178 14.75 -3.31 -20.08
CA LYS A 178 14.59 -2.50 -21.29
C LYS A 178 15.38 -1.19 -21.25
N ASP A 179 16.30 -0.99 -20.29
CA ASP A 179 16.94 0.32 -20.01
C ASP A 179 15.90 1.44 -19.90
N GLY A 180 14.75 1.11 -19.31
CA GLY A 180 13.57 1.95 -19.28
C GLY A 180 13.64 3.07 -18.23
N SER A 181 12.83 4.09 -18.46
CA SER A 181 12.52 5.13 -17.48
C SER A 181 11.68 4.57 -16.32
N GLY A 182 11.48 5.37 -15.29
CA GLY A 182 10.53 5.07 -14.24
C GLY A 182 9.08 5.04 -14.74
N GLN A 183 8.17 4.65 -13.86
CA GLN A 183 6.74 4.56 -14.15
C GLN A 183 5.93 5.08 -12.97
N LEU A 184 4.75 5.65 -13.25
CA LEU A 184 3.75 5.97 -12.26
C LEU A 184 2.73 4.84 -12.17
N ILE A 185 2.58 4.27 -10.97
CA ILE A 185 1.63 3.22 -10.64
C ILE A 185 0.56 3.84 -9.74
N ASP A 186 -0.70 3.73 -10.12
CA ASP A 186 -1.85 4.18 -9.33
C ASP A 186 -2.61 2.98 -8.77
N ILE A 187 -2.68 2.87 -7.45
CA ILE A 187 -3.37 1.79 -6.74
C ILE A 187 -4.49 2.39 -5.89
N SER A 188 -5.71 1.95 -6.15
CA SER A 188 -6.89 2.25 -5.36
C SER A 188 -7.15 1.14 -4.34
N GLU A 189 -7.24 1.47 -3.04
CA GLU A 189 -7.62 0.49 -2.00
C GLU A 189 -9.00 -0.12 -2.28
N TRP A 190 -9.94 0.70 -2.76
CA TRP A 190 -11.29 0.28 -3.11
C TRP A 190 -11.30 -0.67 -4.31
N GLU A 191 -10.66 -0.30 -5.42
CA GLU A 191 -10.65 -1.12 -6.65
C GLU A 191 -9.90 -2.43 -6.45
N THR A 192 -8.85 -2.43 -5.63
CA THR A 192 -8.16 -3.66 -5.21
C THR A 192 -9.13 -4.65 -4.57
N LEU A 193 -9.99 -4.18 -3.66
CA LEU A 193 -11.00 -5.05 -3.04
C LEU A 193 -12.08 -5.47 -4.04
N VAL A 194 -12.49 -4.60 -4.97
CA VAL A 194 -13.43 -4.98 -6.04
C VAL A 194 -12.83 -6.09 -6.89
N SER A 195 -11.56 -5.96 -7.30
CA SER A 195 -10.88 -6.96 -8.14
C SER A 195 -10.78 -8.34 -7.46
N THR A 196 -10.60 -8.35 -6.13
CA THR A 196 -10.52 -9.60 -5.34
C THR A 196 -11.88 -10.14 -4.92
N SER A 197 -12.98 -9.40 -5.10
CA SER A 197 -14.36 -9.87 -4.85
C SER A 197 -14.94 -10.69 -6.00
N SER A 198 -14.14 -11.11 -6.93
CA SER A 198 -14.51 -11.53 -8.26
C SER A 198 -15.37 -12.73 -8.22
N PRO A 199 -16.08 -13.45 -7.92
CA PRO A 199 -17.23 -14.05 -8.59
C PRO A 199 -18.50 -13.23 -8.43
N THR A 200 -18.55 -12.31 -7.46
CA THR A 200 -19.82 -11.61 -7.11
C THR A 200 -20.30 -10.67 -8.20
N PRO A 201 -19.47 -9.73 -8.73
CA PRO A 201 -19.90 -8.88 -9.85
C PRO A 201 -20.19 -9.65 -11.11
N LEU A 202 -19.40 -10.68 -11.43
CA LEU A 202 -19.62 -11.52 -12.62
C LEU A 202 -20.92 -12.32 -12.51
N ARG A 203 -21.21 -12.91 -11.36
CA ARG A 203 -22.48 -13.63 -11.16
C ARG A 203 -23.68 -12.72 -11.32
N TYR A 204 -23.62 -11.50 -10.77
CA TYR A 204 -24.69 -10.54 -10.97
C TYR A 204 -24.87 -10.20 -12.46
N GLN A 205 -23.76 -9.90 -13.15
CA GLN A 205 -23.77 -9.50 -14.54
C GLN A 205 -24.32 -10.59 -15.49
N TYR A 206 -24.01 -11.87 -15.22
CA TYR A 206 -24.38 -12.97 -16.11
C TYR A 206 -25.63 -13.75 -15.70
N SER A 207 -26.09 -13.63 -14.46
CA SER A 207 -27.20 -14.43 -13.95
C SER A 207 -28.15 -13.69 -13.01
N ASP A 208 -28.01 -12.37 -12.90
CA ASP A 208 -28.75 -11.51 -11.95
C ASP A 208 -28.70 -12.01 -10.49
N PHE A 209 -27.73 -12.90 -10.20
CA PHE A 209 -27.58 -13.46 -8.86
C PHE A 209 -26.91 -12.48 -7.92
N LEU A 210 -27.68 -11.97 -6.97
CA LEU A 210 -27.15 -11.13 -5.88
C LEU A 210 -26.73 -11.98 -4.70
N TRP A 211 -25.44 -11.97 -4.40
CA TRP A 211 -24.93 -12.65 -3.21
C TRP A 211 -25.50 -12.02 -1.94
N GLN A 212 -26.00 -12.85 -1.04
CA GLN A 212 -26.56 -12.41 0.23
C GLN A 212 -25.85 -13.10 1.40
N ARG A 213 -25.87 -12.43 2.54
CA ARG A 213 -25.43 -13.02 3.81
C ARG A 213 -26.32 -14.21 4.14
N ARG A 214 -25.71 -15.25 4.70
CA ARG A 214 -26.45 -16.46 5.11
C ARG A 214 -27.13 -16.22 6.47
N ARG A 215 -28.18 -17.00 6.73
CA ARG A 215 -28.83 -17.06 8.05
C ARG A 215 -27.96 -17.78 9.06
#